data_d78137e94823d8b41eaabe8900bf1bc5
#
_entry.id   d78137e94823d8b41eaabe8900bf1bc5
#
_cell.length_a   1.000
_cell.length_b   1.000
_cell.length_c   1.000
_cell.angle_alpha   90.00
_cell.angle_beta   90.00
_cell.angle_gamma   90.00
#
_symmetry.space_group_name_H-M   'P 1'
#
loop_
_entity.id
_entity.type
_entity.pdbx_description
1 polymer ?
#
loop_
_entity_poly.entity_id
_entity_poly.type
_entity_poly.pdbx_seq_one_letter_code
_entity_poly.pdbx_strand_id
1 'polypeptide(L)'
;NKLKSSVTKPKITPLSINSENRSKFAENIMNEKVPAINPKFLDYKKDMKDFKLNNNNNVYYIKNDKTNFFKLIYVINKGSDDDKKLNIASEYLKYLGTDKYTPEEFGENLYKYAVNIDVNVMENETVVTLSGLGDTYDQGLEMLQNLISESKPDKEIYDSFIEDLIKERED
;
A
#
# COMPACT_ATOMS: atom_id res chain seq x y z
N ASN A 1 40.60 14.19 -22.30
CA ASN A 1 40.66 12.80 -22.86
C ASN A 1 42.03 12.09 -22.70
N LYS A 2 43.15 12.81 -22.49
CA LYS A 2 44.47 12.17 -22.26
C LYS A 2 44.62 11.54 -20.86
N LEU A 3 43.88 11.99 -19.86
CA LEU A 3 43.93 11.43 -18.49
C LEU A 3 43.24 10.06 -18.35
N LYS A 4 42.23 9.75 -19.17
CA LYS A 4 41.53 8.46 -19.14
C LYS A 4 42.37 7.29 -19.69
N SER A 5 43.34 7.55 -20.57
CA SER A 5 44.20 6.51 -21.17
C SER A 5 45.38 6.09 -20.28
N SER A 6 45.68 6.82 -19.22
CA SER A 6 46.81 6.51 -18.31
C SER A 6 46.38 5.73 -17.05
N VAL A 7 45.09 5.49 -16.85
CA VAL A 7 44.61 4.75 -15.70
C VAL A 7 44.56 3.26 -16.03
N THR A 8 45.50 2.50 -15.48
CA THR A 8 45.49 1.04 -15.56
C THR A 8 44.37 0.51 -14.67
N LYS A 9 43.41 -0.19 -15.27
CA LYS A 9 42.34 -0.82 -14.48
C LYS A 9 42.93 -1.84 -13.52
N PRO A 10 42.58 -1.83 -12.22
CA PRO A 10 43.04 -2.85 -11.29
C PRO A 10 42.54 -4.23 -11.73
N LYS A 11 43.36 -5.25 -11.54
CA LYS A 11 43.00 -6.61 -11.84
C LYS A 11 41.92 -7.04 -10.84
N ILE A 12 40.71 -7.24 -11.32
CA ILE A 12 39.60 -7.74 -10.51
C ILE A 12 39.76 -9.24 -10.37
N THR A 13 39.98 -9.71 -9.14
CA THR A 13 39.95 -11.15 -8.84
C THR A 13 38.46 -11.55 -8.72
N PRO A 14 37.98 -12.46 -9.57
CA PRO A 14 36.62 -12.96 -9.47
C PRO A 14 36.42 -13.66 -8.11
N LEU A 15 35.38 -13.31 -7.39
CA LEU A 15 34.95 -14.02 -6.20
C LEU A 15 34.41 -15.39 -6.61
N SER A 16 35.17 -16.47 -6.29
CA SER A 16 34.61 -17.80 -6.41
C SER A 16 33.78 -18.12 -5.18
N ILE A 17 32.46 -18.19 -5.36
CA ILE A 17 31.55 -18.64 -4.32
C ILE A 17 31.52 -20.15 -4.33
N ASN A 18 32.16 -20.78 -3.33
CA ASN A 18 32.03 -22.21 -3.11
C ASN A 18 30.88 -22.44 -2.11
N SER A 19 29.75 -22.92 -2.61
CA SER A 19 28.55 -23.20 -1.79
C SER A 19 28.76 -24.31 -0.74
N GLU A 20 29.83 -25.09 -0.89
CA GLU A 20 30.18 -26.17 0.07
C GLU A 20 31.03 -25.64 1.23
N ASN A 21 31.66 -24.48 1.08
CA ASN A 21 32.52 -23.91 2.11
C ASN A 21 31.67 -23.07 3.09
N ARG A 22 31.09 -23.75 4.09
CA ARG A 22 30.19 -23.13 5.08
C ARG A 22 30.97 -22.84 6.36
N SER A 23 30.63 -21.71 6.98
CA SER A 23 31.12 -21.41 8.31
C SER A 23 30.43 -22.31 9.35
N LYS A 24 31.08 -22.56 10.49
CA LYS A 24 30.46 -23.26 11.63
C LYS A 24 29.13 -22.67 12.05
N PHE A 25 28.95 -21.35 11.94
CA PHE A 25 27.72 -20.68 12.21
C PHE A 25 26.60 -21.08 11.25
N ALA A 26 26.89 -21.10 9.95
CA ALA A 26 25.93 -21.55 8.94
C ALA A 26 25.57 -23.04 9.10
N GLU A 27 26.54 -23.88 9.41
CA GLU A 27 26.30 -25.32 9.69
C GLU A 27 25.41 -25.52 10.92
N ASN A 28 25.65 -24.77 11.98
CA ASN A 28 24.80 -24.83 13.19
C ASN A 28 23.34 -24.43 12.90
N ILE A 29 23.12 -23.32 12.15
CA ILE A 29 21.77 -22.90 11.76
C ILE A 29 21.09 -23.98 10.89
N MET A 30 21.80 -24.55 9.94
CA MET A 30 21.23 -25.57 9.04
C MET A 30 20.93 -26.90 9.75
N ASN A 31 21.64 -27.20 10.83
CA ASN A 31 21.44 -28.41 11.63
C ASN A 31 20.44 -28.20 12.77
N GLU A 32 19.98 -26.97 12.99
CA GLU A 32 18.98 -26.66 14.02
C GLU A 32 17.64 -27.32 13.67
N LYS A 33 17.10 -28.07 14.61
CA LYS A 33 15.77 -28.69 14.45
C LYS A 33 14.71 -27.60 14.59
N VAL A 34 14.26 -27.06 13.46
CA VAL A 34 13.13 -26.13 13.46
C VAL A 34 11.84 -26.90 13.69
N PRO A 35 11.00 -26.49 14.66
CA PRO A 35 9.69 -27.11 14.86
C PRO A 35 8.84 -26.93 13.59
N ALA A 36 8.05 -27.93 13.24
CA ALA A 36 7.16 -27.86 12.09
C ALA A 36 6.17 -26.68 12.28
N ILE A 37 6.05 -25.86 11.23
CA ILE A 37 5.06 -24.78 11.18
C ILE A 37 3.70 -25.46 11.01
N ASN A 38 2.83 -25.30 12.02
CA ASN A 38 1.44 -25.74 11.94
C ASN A 38 0.58 -24.53 11.54
N PRO A 39 0.24 -24.35 10.25
CA PRO A 39 -0.57 -23.22 9.82
C PRO A 39 -1.98 -23.33 10.44
N LYS A 40 -2.44 -22.22 11.01
CA LYS A 40 -3.81 -22.10 11.49
C LYS A 40 -4.64 -21.41 10.41
N PHE A 41 -5.51 -22.15 9.76
CA PHE A 41 -6.43 -21.61 8.76
C PHE A 41 -7.63 -20.94 9.42
N LEU A 42 -8.14 -19.87 8.79
CA LEU A 42 -9.38 -19.22 9.19
C LEU A 42 -10.57 -20.15 8.87
N ASP A 43 -11.43 -20.34 9.84
CA ASP A 43 -12.75 -20.94 9.62
C ASP A 43 -13.77 -19.80 9.47
N TYR A 44 -14.13 -19.48 8.23
CA TYR A 44 -15.05 -18.37 7.93
C TYR A 44 -16.40 -18.46 8.64
N LYS A 45 -16.84 -19.66 9.01
CA LYS A 45 -18.10 -19.85 9.75
C LYS A 45 -17.98 -19.50 11.24
N LYS A 46 -16.76 -19.59 11.81
CA LYS A 46 -16.51 -19.34 13.23
C LYS A 46 -15.82 -18.03 13.48
N ASP A 47 -14.85 -17.69 12.62
CA ASP A 47 -13.94 -16.58 12.83
C ASP A 47 -14.43 -15.27 12.19
N MET A 48 -15.42 -15.37 11.27
CA MET A 48 -16.02 -14.21 10.59
C MET A 48 -17.44 -13.97 11.10
N LYS A 49 -17.77 -12.69 11.31
CA LYS A 49 -19.14 -12.22 11.54
C LYS A 49 -19.62 -11.50 10.29
N ASP A 50 -20.84 -11.75 9.88
CA ASP A 50 -21.51 -11.02 8.82
C ASP A 50 -22.74 -10.30 9.35
N PHE A 51 -22.96 -9.09 8.87
CA PHE A 51 -24.14 -8.29 9.18
C PHE A 51 -24.44 -7.28 8.06
N LYS A 52 -25.62 -6.71 8.09
CA LYS A 52 -26.03 -5.71 7.13
C LYS A 52 -26.14 -4.34 7.78
N LEU A 53 -25.69 -3.32 7.06
CA LEU A 53 -25.93 -1.93 7.42
C LEU A 53 -27.36 -1.49 7.05
N ASN A 54 -27.77 -0.35 7.56
CA ASN A 54 -29.11 0.25 7.28
C ASN A 54 -29.37 0.48 5.78
N ASN A 55 -28.34 0.69 4.99
CA ASN A 55 -28.38 0.81 3.52
C ASN A 55 -28.34 -0.54 2.78
N ASN A 56 -28.49 -1.65 3.50
CA ASN A 56 -28.46 -3.03 3.02
C ASN A 56 -27.09 -3.53 2.51
N ASN A 57 -26.01 -2.79 2.72
CA ASN A 57 -24.66 -3.26 2.40
C ASN A 57 -24.23 -4.37 3.36
N ASN A 58 -23.61 -5.41 2.83
CA ASN A 58 -23.04 -6.48 3.64
C ASN A 58 -21.72 -6.02 4.24
N VAL A 59 -21.51 -6.37 5.51
CA VAL A 59 -20.24 -6.17 6.22
C VAL A 59 -19.75 -7.51 6.72
N TYR A 60 -18.48 -7.78 6.47
CA TYR A 60 -17.77 -8.95 6.95
C TYR A 60 -16.68 -8.52 7.92
N TYR A 61 -16.69 -9.05 9.12
CA TYR A 61 -15.79 -8.66 10.19
C TYR A 61 -15.04 -9.87 10.73
N ILE A 62 -13.71 -9.74 10.77
CA ILE A 62 -12.81 -10.70 11.43
C ILE A 62 -12.03 -9.94 12.49
N LYS A 63 -12.13 -10.41 13.74
CA LYS A 63 -11.38 -9.81 14.83
C LYS A 63 -9.89 -10.11 14.71
N ASN A 64 -9.07 -9.07 14.72
CA ASN A 64 -7.62 -9.21 14.89
C ASN A 64 -7.29 -9.15 16.39
N ASP A 65 -6.98 -10.29 17.00
CA ASP A 65 -6.57 -10.41 18.41
C ASP A 65 -5.06 -10.67 18.58
N LYS A 66 -4.29 -10.61 17.48
CA LYS A 66 -2.86 -10.87 17.45
C LYS A 66 -2.02 -9.61 17.45
N THR A 67 -2.51 -8.58 16.82
CA THR A 67 -1.81 -7.30 16.67
C THR A 67 -2.79 -6.16 16.84
N ASN A 68 -2.28 -4.95 17.17
CA ASN A 68 -3.10 -3.74 17.20
C ASN A 68 -3.25 -3.09 15.80
N PHE A 69 -3.31 -3.92 14.74
CA PHE A 69 -3.56 -3.43 13.39
C PHE A 69 -5.01 -3.64 12.99
N PHE A 70 -5.57 -2.64 12.32
CA PHE A 70 -6.85 -2.77 11.63
C PHE A 70 -6.68 -2.63 10.11
N LYS A 71 -7.62 -3.20 9.38
CA LYS A 71 -7.78 -3.00 7.94
C LYS A 71 -9.27 -2.95 7.63
N LEU A 72 -9.72 -1.83 7.05
CA LEU A 72 -11.08 -1.63 6.56
C LEU A 72 -11.03 -1.59 5.04
N ILE A 73 -11.87 -2.38 4.39
CA ILE A 73 -11.91 -2.51 2.93
C ILE A 73 -13.32 -2.19 2.46
N TYR A 74 -13.44 -1.24 1.56
CA TYR A 74 -14.66 -0.98 0.79
C TYR A 74 -14.47 -1.52 -0.62
N VAL A 75 -15.41 -2.35 -1.07
CA VAL A 75 -15.47 -2.84 -2.44
C VAL A 75 -16.64 -2.15 -3.14
N ILE A 76 -16.32 -1.41 -4.19
CA ILE A 76 -17.28 -0.68 -5.02
C ILE A 76 -17.35 -1.43 -6.35
N ASN A 77 -18.52 -1.94 -6.72
CA ASN A 77 -18.74 -2.68 -7.96
C ASN A 77 -18.77 -1.74 -9.19
N LYS A 78 -17.67 -1.02 -9.35
CA LYS A 78 -17.37 -0.12 -10.46
C LYS A 78 -15.88 -0.09 -10.68
N GLY A 79 -15.43 -0.38 -11.90
CA GLY A 79 -14.03 -0.43 -12.25
C GLY A 79 -13.71 0.30 -13.55
N SER A 80 -12.52 0.05 -14.09
CA SER A 80 -12.03 0.70 -15.31
C SER A 80 -12.84 0.32 -16.57
N ASP A 81 -13.56 -0.79 -16.55
CA ASP A 81 -14.47 -1.19 -17.63
C ASP A 81 -15.74 -0.34 -17.64
N ASP A 82 -16.17 0.14 -16.48
CA ASP A 82 -17.30 1.07 -16.36
C ASP A 82 -16.92 2.51 -16.74
N ASP A 83 -15.75 2.96 -16.26
CA ASP A 83 -15.18 4.28 -16.58
C ASP A 83 -13.65 4.27 -16.49
N LYS A 84 -13.00 4.42 -17.63
CA LYS A 84 -11.52 4.48 -17.74
C LYS A 84 -10.88 5.63 -16.98
N LYS A 85 -11.64 6.68 -16.67
CA LYS A 85 -11.14 7.83 -15.90
C LYS A 85 -10.92 7.50 -14.43
N LEU A 86 -11.50 6.41 -13.92
CA LEU A 86 -11.32 6.00 -12.52
C LEU A 86 -9.86 5.76 -12.17
N ASN A 87 -9.06 5.19 -13.07
CA ASN A 87 -7.62 5.00 -12.85
C ASN A 87 -6.91 6.33 -12.62
N ILE A 88 -7.13 7.31 -13.49
CA ILE A 88 -6.53 8.64 -13.37
C ILE A 88 -7.04 9.34 -12.12
N ALA A 89 -8.33 9.25 -11.85
CA ALA A 89 -8.95 9.87 -10.68
C ALA A 89 -8.40 9.30 -9.36
N SER A 90 -8.19 7.99 -9.27
CA SER A 90 -7.63 7.34 -8.07
C SER A 90 -6.18 7.73 -7.82
N GLU A 91 -5.39 7.89 -8.86
CA GLU A 91 -4.01 8.36 -8.75
C GLU A 91 -3.95 9.84 -8.38
N TYR A 92 -4.79 10.67 -9.01
CA TYR A 92 -4.89 12.10 -8.71
C TYR A 92 -5.37 12.37 -7.28
N LEU A 93 -6.19 11.47 -6.70
CA LEU A 93 -6.70 11.60 -5.33
C LEU A 93 -5.57 11.75 -4.29
N LYS A 94 -4.39 11.19 -4.56
CA LYS A 94 -3.22 11.25 -3.68
C LYS A 94 -2.62 12.66 -3.56
N TYR A 95 -2.94 13.54 -4.50
CA TYR A 95 -2.44 14.91 -4.57
C TYR A 95 -3.48 15.94 -4.07
N LEU A 96 -4.63 15.48 -3.61
CA LEU A 96 -5.70 16.36 -3.17
C LEU A 96 -5.64 16.65 -1.68
N GLY A 97 -5.93 17.89 -1.34
CA GLY A 97 -6.34 18.27 0.00
C GLY A 97 -7.85 18.08 0.20
N THR A 98 -8.32 18.48 1.34
CA THR A 98 -9.74 18.51 1.73
C THR A 98 -10.12 19.91 2.17
N ASP A 99 -11.39 20.11 2.55
CA ASP A 99 -11.79 21.38 3.19
C ASP A 99 -11.02 21.67 4.47
N LYS A 100 -10.49 20.65 5.12
CA LYS A 100 -9.85 20.73 6.44
C LYS A 100 -8.33 20.79 6.38
N TYR A 101 -7.70 20.20 5.34
CA TYR A 101 -6.27 20.03 5.22
C TYR A 101 -5.78 20.33 3.81
N THR A 102 -4.64 21.02 3.69
CA THR A 102 -3.88 21.04 2.44
C THR A 102 -3.37 19.63 2.10
N PRO A 103 -2.91 19.36 0.86
CA PRO A 103 -2.31 18.05 0.53
C PRO A 103 -1.15 17.65 1.44
N GLU A 104 -0.27 18.61 1.77
CA GLU A 104 0.86 18.39 2.67
C GLU A 104 0.38 18.04 4.09
N GLU A 105 -0.51 18.87 4.66
CA GLU A 105 -1.07 18.64 6.00
C GLU A 105 -1.83 17.31 6.08
N PHE A 106 -2.51 16.93 4.98
CA PHE A 106 -3.20 15.64 4.90
C PHE A 106 -2.18 14.49 4.99
N GLY A 107 -1.10 14.55 4.22
CA GLY A 107 -0.02 13.56 4.27
C GLY A 107 0.67 13.50 5.65
N GLU A 108 0.97 14.63 6.26
CA GLU A 108 1.54 14.72 7.61
C GLU A 108 0.64 14.08 8.66
N ASN A 109 -0.67 14.30 8.57
CA ASN A 109 -1.64 13.70 9.49
C ASN A 109 -1.78 12.19 9.30
N LEU A 110 -1.77 11.69 8.06
CA LEU A 110 -1.71 10.24 7.79
C LEU A 110 -0.49 9.62 8.46
N TYR A 111 0.67 10.23 8.30
CA TYR A 111 1.91 9.77 8.94
C TYR A 111 1.83 9.83 10.47
N LYS A 112 1.38 10.95 11.03
CA LYS A 112 1.23 11.18 12.47
C LYS A 112 0.33 10.14 13.14
N TYR A 113 -0.76 9.77 12.48
CA TYR A 113 -1.70 8.76 12.99
C TYR A 113 -1.33 7.33 12.60
N ALA A 114 -0.22 7.13 11.86
CA ALA A 114 0.19 5.84 11.31
C ALA A 114 -0.95 5.14 10.55
N VAL A 115 -1.65 5.90 9.70
CA VAL A 115 -2.77 5.46 8.88
C VAL A 115 -2.39 5.52 7.42
N ASN A 116 -2.82 4.52 6.65
CA ASN A 116 -2.66 4.47 5.21
C ASN A 116 -4.03 4.34 4.53
N ILE A 117 -4.23 5.15 3.50
CA ILE A 117 -5.38 5.09 2.60
C ILE A 117 -4.86 4.69 1.22
N ASP A 118 -5.47 3.67 0.63
CA ASP A 118 -5.14 3.19 -0.71
C ASP A 118 -6.41 3.00 -1.53
N VAL A 119 -6.37 3.40 -2.80
CA VAL A 119 -7.46 3.25 -3.75
C VAL A 119 -6.93 2.51 -4.98
N ASN A 120 -7.41 1.30 -5.18
CA ASN A 120 -7.01 0.44 -6.29
C ASN A 120 -8.21 0.20 -7.22
N VAL A 121 -8.07 0.63 -8.46
CA VAL A 121 -9.09 0.44 -9.51
C VAL A 121 -8.73 -0.78 -10.32
N MET A 122 -9.61 -1.77 -10.31
CA MET A 122 -9.54 -2.98 -11.13
C MET A 122 -10.49 -2.87 -12.32
N GLU A 123 -10.58 -3.88 -13.14
CA GLU A 123 -11.47 -3.90 -14.31
C GLU A 123 -12.94 -3.72 -13.91
N ASN A 124 -13.44 -4.49 -12.95
CA ASN A 124 -14.85 -4.56 -12.56
C ASN A 124 -15.17 -3.94 -11.20
N GLU A 125 -14.17 -3.57 -10.43
CA GLU A 125 -14.36 -3.05 -9.07
C GLU A 125 -13.28 -2.05 -8.68
N THR A 126 -13.60 -1.19 -7.72
CA THR A 126 -12.65 -0.31 -7.05
C THR A 126 -12.58 -0.70 -5.57
N VAL A 127 -11.38 -0.94 -5.09
CA VAL A 127 -11.11 -1.29 -3.70
C VAL A 127 -10.47 -0.12 -2.97
N VAL A 128 -11.17 0.38 -1.96
CA VAL A 128 -10.63 1.41 -1.06
C VAL A 128 -10.22 0.75 0.24
N THR A 129 -8.96 0.88 0.60
CA THR A 129 -8.39 0.30 1.82
C THR A 129 -7.97 1.40 2.78
N LEU A 130 -8.44 1.32 4.01
CA LEU A 130 -7.94 2.08 5.16
C LEU A 130 -7.27 1.12 6.12
N SER A 131 -6.03 1.37 6.50
CA SER A 131 -5.28 0.50 7.42
C SER A 131 -4.43 1.33 8.38
N GLY A 132 -4.18 0.80 9.56
CA GLY A 132 -3.40 1.51 10.58
C GLY A 132 -3.43 0.83 11.93
N LEU A 133 -3.06 1.58 12.98
CA LEU A 133 -3.15 1.13 14.35
C LEU A 133 -4.58 1.28 14.88
N GLY A 134 -5.06 0.34 15.67
CA GLY A 134 -6.41 0.35 16.24
C GLY A 134 -6.73 1.61 17.04
N ASP A 135 -5.73 2.16 17.72
CA ASP A 135 -5.88 3.37 18.55
C ASP A 135 -6.17 4.64 17.73
N THR A 136 -5.87 4.62 16.43
CA THR A 136 -6.08 5.74 15.51
C THR A 136 -7.15 5.46 14.44
N TYR A 137 -7.99 4.45 14.68
CA TYR A 137 -9.05 4.05 13.74
C TYR A 137 -10.01 5.20 13.43
N ASP A 138 -10.49 5.90 14.45
CA ASP A 138 -11.48 6.97 14.29
C ASP A 138 -10.92 8.14 13.49
N GLN A 139 -9.66 8.53 13.76
CA GLN A 139 -8.97 9.58 13.01
C GLN A 139 -8.76 9.17 11.55
N GLY A 140 -8.35 7.92 11.32
CA GLY A 140 -8.18 7.39 9.96
C GLY A 140 -9.50 7.34 9.19
N LEU A 141 -10.59 6.94 9.84
CA LEU A 141 -11.91 6.91 9.24
C LEU A 141 -12.42 8.32 8.89
N GLU A 142 -12.24 9.29 9.80
CA GLU A 142 -12.57 10.69 9.53
C GLU A 142 -11.77 11.22 8.33
N MET A 143 -10.46 10.95 8.26
CA MET A 143 -9.63 11.38 7.15
C MET A 143 -10.08 10.76 5.82
N LEU A 144 -10.41 9.46 5.80
CA LEU A 144 -10.93 8.81 4.60
C LEU A 144 -12.27 9.41 4.17
N GLN A 145 -13.18 9.68 5.10
CA GLN A 145 -14.47 10.31 4.81
C GLN A 145 -14.26 11.69 4.20
N ASN A 146 -13.43 12.54 4.80
CA ASN A 146 -13.13 13.88 4.29
C ASN A 146 -12.48 13.79 2.88
N LEU A 147 -11.58 12.85 2.64
CA LEU A 147 -10.96 12.68 1.33
C LEU A 147 -11.98 12.30 0.24
N ILE A 148 -12.97 11.46 0.57
CA ILE A 148 -13.97 11.01 -0.42
C ILE A 148 -15.07 12.07 -0.63
N SER A 149 -15.50 12.75 0.43
CA SER A 149 -16.65 13.65 0.37
C SER A 149 -16.30 15.13 0.16
N GLU A 150 -15.08 15.54 0.54
CA GLU A 150 -14.68 16.95 0.64
C GLU A 150 -13.32 17.23 -0.04
N SER A 151 -12.88 16.33 -0.94
CA SER A 151 -11.65 16.55 -1.68
C SER A 151 -11.75 17.81 -2.57
N LYS A 152 -10.67 18.60 -2.59
CA LYS A 152 -10.58 19.83 -3.39
C LYS A 152 -9.72 19.62 -4.63
N PRO A 153 -10.35 19.52 -5.82
CA PRO A 153 -9.59 19.51 -7.06
C PRO A 153 -8.89 20.86 -7.27
N ASP A 154 -7.62 20.78 -7.66
CA ASP A 154 -6.81 21.92 -8.05
C ASP A 154 -6.36 21.75 -9.50
N LYS A 155 -6.63 22.78 -10.33
CA LYS A 155 -6.34 22.69 -11.76
C LYS A 155 -4.83 22.66 -12.05
N GLU A 156 -4.03 23.41 -11.30
CA GLU A 156 -2.58 23.49 -11.55
C GLU A 156 -1.92 22.16 -11.15
N ILE A 157 -2.35 21.58 -10.02
CA ILE A 157 -1.89 20.26 -9.56
C ILE A 157 -2.32 19.18 -10.57
N TYR A 158 -3.55 19.26 -11.09
CA TYR A 158 -4.03 18.31 -12.10
C TYR A 158 -3.24 18.39 -13.40
N ASP A 159 -3.01 19.60 -13.92
CA ASP A 159 -2.27 19.81 -15.16
C ASP A 159 -0.83 19.26 -15.00
N SER A 160 -0.16 19.55 -13.89
CA SER A 160 1.18 19.04 -13.58
C SER A 160 1.21 17.51 -13.47
N PHE A 161 0.23 16.92 -12.80
CA PHE A 161 0.08 15.47 -12.68
C PHE A 161 -0.09 14.80 -14.05
N ILE A 162 -0.91 15.39 -14.94
CA ILE A 162 -1.11 14.87 -16.31
C ILE A 162 0.17 15.00 -17.14
N GLU A 163 0.89 16.12 -17.03
CA GLU A 163 2.18 16.28 -17.72
C GLU A 163 3.19 15.20 -17.31
N ASP A 164 3.28 14.89 -16.03
CA ASP A 164 4.19 13.87 -15.53
C ASP A 164 3.78 12.45 -16.00
N LEU A 165 2.49 12.14 -16.00
CA LEU A 165 1.98 10.88 -16.57
C LEU A 165 2.28 10.72 -18.06
N ILE A 166 2.23 11.82 -18.82
CA ILE A 166 2.58 11.80 -20.26
C ILE A 166 4.07 11.53 -20.42
N LYS A 167 4.93 12.20 -19.64
CA LYS A 167 6.39 11.98 -19.69
C LYS A 167 6.78 10.54 -19.37
N GLU A 168 6.17 9.95 -18.32
CA GLU A 168 6.43 8.55 -17.95
C GLU A 168 6.06 7.54 -19.04
N ARG A 169 5.16 7.91 -19.97
CA ARG A 169 4.75 7.04 -21.09
C ARG A 169 5.60 7.22 -22.34
N GLU A 170 6.35 8.32 -22.43
CA GLU A 170 7.23 8.61 -23.56
C GLU A 170 8.66 8.03 -23.35
N ASP A 171 9.05 7.71 -22.10
CA ASP A 171 10.30 7.06 -21.70
C ASP A 171 10.21 5.52 -21.78
#